data_51260806262d5e6ce9de23534db84fba
#
_entry.id   51260806262d5e6ce9de23534db84fba
#
_cell.length_a   1.000
_cell.length_b   1.000
_cell.length_c   1.000
_cell.angle_alpha   90.00
_cell.angle_beta   90.00
_cell.angle_gamma   90.00
#
_symmetry.space_group_name_H-M   'P 1'
#
loop_
_entity.id
_entity.type
_entity.pdbx_description
1 polymer ?
#
loop_
_entity_poly.entity_id
_entity_poly.type
_entity_poly.pdbx_seq_one_letter_code
_entity_poly.pdbx_strand_id
1 'polypeptide(L)'
;MSKRVAIIGAGPAGLTAAYLLAKGNQEVVVFEKDPQYVGGISRTESYNGYHFDIGGHRFFSKSKEVEDFWTEILGDEMLERPRSSRIYYNNHFFSYPLVAFEALRKLGIIESGLCVLSYLKAKVFPVKNPTNFEEWVTNQFGKRLFNIFFKTYTEKVWGIPCNEISADWAAQRIKGLSLSSAIFNALFKPNKKATDKDKVIKTLIDSFRYPK
;
A
#
# COMPACT_ATOMS: atom_id res chain seq x y z
N MET A 1 -4.84 37.18 27.72
CA MET A 1 -5.94 36.40 27.16
C MET A 1 -5.33 35.20 26.47
N SER A 2 -5.60 33.96 26.92
CA SER A 2 -5.21 32.76 26.19
C SER A 2 -5.93 32.73 24.84
N LYS A 3 -5.20 32.56 23.76
CA LYS A 3 -5.81 32.45 22.43
C LYS A 3 -6.44 31.05 22.31
N ARG A 4 -7.74 31.01 22.00
CA ARG A 4 -8.43 29.79 21.67
C ARG A 4 -8.06 29.37 20.23
N VAL A 5 -7.72 28.10 20.00
CA VAL A 5 -7.41 27.56 18.70
C VAL A 5 -8.61 26.77 18.14
N ALA A 6 -9.06 27.12 16.95
CA ALA A 6 -10.12 26.40 16.23
C ALA A 6 -9.48 25.46 15.20
N ILE A 7 -9.86 24.19 15.23
CA ILE A 7 -9.42 23.17 14.27
C ILE A 7 -10.62 22.71 13.46
N ILE A 8 -10.49 22.68 12.16
CA ILE A 8 -11.55 22.23 11.23
C ILE A 8 -11.22 20.83 10.73
N GLY A 9 -12.11 19.88 11.07
CA GLY A 9 -12.01 18.47 10.75
C GLY A 9 -11.43 17.62 11.88
N ALA A 10 -12.18 16.59 12.30
CA ALA A 10 -11.79 15.62 13.32
C ALA A 10 -11.27 14.30 12.70
N GLY A 11 -10.54 14.39 11.60
CA GLY A 11 -9.72 13.29 11.07
C GLY A 11 -8.41 13.17 11.87
N PRO A 12 -7.53 12.18 11.54
CA PRO A 12 -6.28 11.95 12.28
C PRO A 12 -5.41 13.20 12.42
N ALA A 13 -5.29 14.02 11.38
CA ALA A 13 -4.49 15.24 11.41
C ALA A 13 -5.05 16.28 12.41
N GLY A 14 -6.37 16.54 12.35
CA GLY A 14 -7.01 17.51 13.26
C GLY A 14 -7.00 17.04 14.71
N LEU A 15 -7.28 15.76 14.95
CA LEU A 15 -7.25 15.19 16.30
C LEU A 15 -5.84 15.17 16.89
N THR A 16 -4.80 14.86 16.08
CA THR A 16 -3.40 14.95 16.52
C THR A 16 -3.02 16.38 16.90
N ALA A 17 -3.38 17.36 16.06
CA ALA A 17 -3.12 18.75 16.37
C ALA A 17 -3.85 19.20 17.65
N ALA A 18 -5.12 18.81 17.81
CA ALA A 18 -5.90 19.10 19.02
C ALA A 18 -5.25 18.53 20.28
N TYR A 19 -4.85 17.26 20.22
CA TYR A 19 -4.19 16.57 21.33
C TYR A 19 -2.90 17.27 21.74
N LEU A 20 -2.01 17.56 20.78
CA LEU A 20 -0.71 18.19 21.06
C LEU A 20 -0.87 19.62 21.62
N LEU A 21 -1.81 20.39 21.09
CA LEU A 21 -2.10 21.74 21.59
C LEU A 21 -2.71 21.69 23.00
N ALA A 22 -3.64 20.78 23.25
CA ALA A 22 -4.24 20.60 24.56
C ALA A 22 -3.20 20.12 25.60
N LYS A 23 -2.30 19.24 25.23
CA LYS A 23 -1.15 18.81 26.05
C LYS A 23 -0.23 19.99 26.39
N GLY A 24 -0.12 20.99 25.50
CA GLY A 24 0.56 22.27 25.72
C GLY A 24 -0.27 23.32 26.46
N ASN A 25 -1.39 22.96 27.12
CA ASN A 25 -2.29 23.84 27.82
C ASN A 25 -2.95 24.94 26.96
N GLN A 26 -3.09 24.70 25.63
CA GLN A 26 -3.88 25.58 24.78
C GLN A 26 -5.36 25.19 24.80
N GLU A 27 -6.24 26.17 24.86
CA GLU A 27 -7.68 25.93 24.67
C GLU A 27 -7.95 25.65 23.20
N VAL A 28 -8.55 24.48 22.93
CA VAL A 28 -8.78 23.98 21.56
C VAL A 28 -10.25 23.65 21.37
N VAL A 29 -10.79 24.01 20.22
CA VAL A 29 -12.12 23.58 19.76
C VAL A 29 -11.96 22.92 18.41
N VAL A 30 -12.53 21.72 18.25
CA VAL A 30 -12.53 20.98 16.99
C VAL A 30 -13.93 20.98 16.39
N PHE A 31 -14.04 21.37 15.13
CA PHE A 31 -15.27 21.35 14.36
C PHE A 31 -15.23 20.20 13.36
N GLU A 32 -16.22 19.32 13.40
CA GLU A 32 -16.37 18.22 12.47
C GLU A 32 -17.67 18.38 11.67
N LYS A 33 -17.61 18.06 10.38
CA LYS A 33 -18.76 18.15 9.48
C LYS A 33 -19.74 17.00 9.68
N ASP A 34 -19.21 15.79 9.95
CA ASP A 34 -20.03 14.60 10.16
C ASP A 34 -20.72 14.71 11.55
N PRO A 35 -22.07 14.66 11.63
CA PRO A 35 -22.78 14.81 12.89
C PRO A 35 -22.69 13.58 13.80
N GLN A 36 -22.24 12.44 13.29
CA GLN A 36 -22.24 11.16 14.01
C GLN A 36 -20.84 10.62 14.29
N TYR A 37 -19.87 10.88 13.42
CA TYR A 37 -18.58 10.22 13.45
C TYR A 37 -17.42 11.21 13.46
N VAL A 38 -16.36 10.84 14.18
CA VAL A 38 -15.02 11.40 14.10
C VAL A 38 -14.07 10.38 13.47
N GLY A 39 -12.86 10.82 13.10
CA GLY A 39 -11.84 9.94 12.51
C GLY A 39 -11.69 10.09 10.99
N GLY A 40 -12.62 10.79 10.32
CA GLY A 40 -12.56 10.98 8.87
C GLY A 40 -12.49 9.66 8.12
N ILE A 41 -11.55 9.52 7.19
CA ILE A 41 -11.37 8.28 6.39
C ILE A 41 -10.78 7.11 7.19
N SER A 42 -10.32 7.33 8.44
CA SER A 42 -9.73 6.28 9.30
C SER A 42 -10.75 5.63 10.22
N ARG A 43 -12.02 6.01 10.11
CA ARG A 43 -13.06 5.44 10.95
C ARG A 43 -13.34 3.99 10.60
N THR A 44 -13.77 3.25 11.61
CA THR A 44 -14.22 1.87 11.50
C THR A 44 -15.74 1.83 11.44
N GLU A 45 -16.29 1.05 10.54
CA GLU A 45 -17.71 0.73 10.45
C GLU A 45 -18.00 -0.63 11.06
N SER A 46 -19.22 -0.82 11.56
CA SER A 46 -19.65 -2.07 12.17
C SER A 46 -20.92 -2.58 11.48
N TYR A 47 -20.90 -3.84 11.08
CA TYR A 47 -22.07 -4.48 10.49
C TYR A 47 -22.14 -5.96 10.93
N ASN A 48 -23.28 -6.37 11.45
CA ASN A 48 -23.54 -7.75 11.91
C ASN A 48 -22.47 -8.30 12.87
N GLY A 49 -21.92 -7.46 13.77
CA GLY A 49 -20.86 -7.84 14.70
C GLY A 49 -19.44 -7.87 14.13
N TYR A 50 -19.27 -7.54 12.85
CA TYR A 50 -17.98 -7.38 12.21
C TYR A 50 -17.56 -5.90 12.20
N HIS A 51 -16.27 -5.67 12.40
CA HIS A 51 -15.65 -4.34 12.33
C HIS A 51 -14.74 -4.27 11.12
N PHE A 52 -14.85 -3.22 10.33
CA PHE A 52 -14.01 -2.99 9.15
C PHE A 52 -13.81 -1.50 8.90
N ASP A 53 -12.61 -1.15 8.49
CA ASP A 53 -12.29 0.21 8.12
C ASP A 53 -12.89 0.57 6.76
N ILE A 54 -13.33 1.80 6.58
CA ILE A 54 -13.87 2.29 5.29
C ILE A 54 -12.79 2.44 4.22
N GLY A 55 -11.53 2.22 4.57
CA GLY A 55 -10.38 2.22 3.67
C GLY A 55 -9.25 1.31 4.18
N GLY A 56 -8.20 1.15 3.41
CA GLY A 56 -7.03 0.34 3.77
C GLY A 56 -6.10 1.05 4.75
N HIS A 57 -6.55 1.31 5.97
CA HIS A 57 -5.84 2.06 6.99
C HIS A 57 -5.09 1.15 7.94
N ARG A 58 -3.85 0.86 7.61
CA ARG A 58 -2.92 0.14 8.47
C ARG A 58 -1.85 1.11 8.93
N PHE A 59 -1.52 1.09 10.21
CA PHE A 59 -0.48 1.94 10.73
C PHE A 59 0.90 1.44 10.33
N PHE A 60 1.65 2.32 9.72
CA PHE A 60 3.08 2.18 9.46
C PHE A 60 3.74 3.54 9.37
N SER A 61 4.82 3.74 10.11
CA SER A 61 5.66 4.92 9.99
C SER A 61 7.13 4.53 9.94
N LYS A 62 7.94 5.38 9.28
CA LYS A 62 9.40 5.36 9.39
C LYS A 62 9.91 6.37 10.41
N SER A 63 9.06 7.31 10.84
CA SER A 63 9.37 8.31 11.85
C SER A 63 9.18 7.69 13.23
N LYS A 64 10.26 7.67 14.01
CA LYS A 64 10.21 7.24 15.41
C LYS A 64 9.28 8.12 16.23
N GLU A 65 9.26 9.43 15.98
CA GLU A 65 8.38 10.37 16.66
C GLU A 65 6.90 10.00 16.48
N VAL A 66 6.51 9.60 15.25
CA VAL A 66 5.15 9.15 14.96
C VAL A 66 4.85 7.81 15.62
N GLU A 67 5.80 6.88 15.64
CA GLU A 67 5.63 5.59 16.32
C GLU A 67 5.49 5.78 17.85
N ASP A 68 6.31 6.65 18.45
CA ASP A 68 6.28 6.97 19.89
C ASP A 68 4.94 7.63 20.25
N PHE A 69 4.46 8.58 19.42
CA PHE A 69 3.17 9.23 19.60
C PHE A 69 2.00 8.24 19.61
N TRP A 70 1.94 7.32 18.67
CA TRP A 70 0.91 6.28 18.64
C TRP A 70 1.00 5.32 19.83
N THR A 71 2.23 5.01 20.26
CA THR A 71 2.47 4.16 21.44
C THR A 71 2.07 4.89 22.73
N GLU A 72 2.28 6.22 22.81
CA GLU A 72 1.83 7.03 23.93
C GLU A 72 0.29 7.02 24.08
N ILE A 73 -0.44 7.09 22.94
CA ILE A 73 -1.91 7.15 22.97
C ILE A 73 -2.54 5.78 23.23
N LEU A 74 -2.06 4.73 22.56
CA LEU A 74 -2.73 3.43 22.52
C LEU A 74 -2.08 2.38 23.43
N GLY A 75 -0.79 2.52 23.76
CA GLY A 75 -0.11 1.54 24.62
C GLY A 75 -0.34 0.09 24.19
N ASP A 76 -0.86 -0.71 25.10
CA ASP A 76 -1.15 -2.13 24.90
C ASP A 76 -2.33 -2.42 23.97
N GLU A 77 -3.12 -1.40 23.62
CA GLU A 77 -4.19 -1.54 22.63
C GLU A 77 -3.67 -1.59 21.20
N MET A 78 -2.41 -1.24 20.99
CA MET A 78 -1.78 -1.33 19.67
C MET A 78 -1.26 -2.75 19.40
N LEU A 79 -2.04 -3.51 18.64
CA LEU A 79 -1.74 -4.90 18.32
C LEU A 79 -0.85 -5.00 17.06
N GLU A 80 0.16 -5.88 17.09
CA GLU A 80 0.90 -6.27 15.91
C GLU A 80 0.22 -7.48 15.24
N ARG A 81 0.02 -7.39 13.93
CA ARG A 81 -0.62 -8.45 13.14
C ARG A 81 0.20 -8.78 11.91
N PRO A 82 0.40 -10.07 11.59
CA PRO A 82 1.07 -10.47 10.38
C PRO A 82 0.28 -10.02 9.15
N ARG A 83 1.00 -9.59 8.13
CA ARG A 83 0.37 -9.16 6.88
C ARG A 83 -0.24 -10.36 6.16
N SER A 84 -1.52 -10.25 5.81
CA SER A 84 -2.23 -11.22 4.98
C SER A 84 -2.91 -10.56 3.79
N SER A 85 -2.11 -9.89 2.94
CA SER A 85 -2.62 -9.27 1.71
C SER A 85 -2.66 -10.30 0.58
N ARG A 86 -3.73 -10.30 -0.20
CA ARG A 86 -3.93 -11.21 -1.33
C ARG A 86 -4.51 -10.44 -2.52
N ILE A 87 -4.14 -10.85 -3.74
CA ILE A 87 -4.78 -10.43 -4.97
C ILE A 87 -5.70 -11.56 -5.41
N TYR A 88 -6.98 -11.25 -5.63
CA TYR A 88 -7.95 -12.19 -6.19
C TYR A 88 -8.06 -11.97 -7.70
N TYR A 89 -7.79 -13.01 -8.47
CA TYR A 89 -7.91 -12.99 -9.92
C TYR A 89 -8.24 -14.40 -10.44
N ASN A 90 -9.21 -14.50 -11.33
CA ASN A 90 -9.64 -15.75 -12.00
C ASN A 90 -9.80 -16.93 -11.02
N ASN A 91 -10.61 -16.75 -9.96
CA ASN A 91 -10.88 -17.73 -8.89
C ASN A 91 -9.65 -18.20 -8.09
N HIS A 92 -8.53 -17.47 -8.16
CA HIS A 92 -7.32 -17.75 -7.40
C HIS A 92 -6.90 -16.56 -6.55
N PHE A 93 -6.40 -16.84 -5.35
CA PHE A 93 -5.73 -15.86 -4.51
C PHE A 93 -4.24 -15.91 -4.73
N PHE A 94 -3.64 -14.79 -5.07
CA PHE A 94 -2.20 -14.61 -5.21
C PHE A 94 -1.64 -13.86 -4.02
N SER A 95 -0.43 -14.20 -3.59
CA SER A 95 0.28 -13.47 -2.54
C SER A 95 0.59 -12.03 -2.98
N TYR A 96 0.54 -11.09 -2.03
CA TYR A 96 0.99 -9.73 -2.27
C TYR A 96 2.06 -9.35 -1.22
N PRO A 97 3.28 -8.95 -1.63
CA PRO A 97 3.76 -8.79 -3.01
C PRO A 97 3.70 -10.07 -3.84
N LEU A 98 3.57 -9.91 -5.16
CA LEU A 98 3.50 -11.04 -6.08
C LEU A 98 4.77 -11.90 -5.99
N VAL A 99 4.58 -13.19 -5.74
CA VAL A 99 5.63 -14.19 -5.81
C VAL A 99 5.61 -14.80 -7.21
N ALA A 100 6.67 -14.61 -7.98
CA ALA A 100 6.70 -14.97 -9.39
C ALA A 100 6.37 -16.46 -9.64
N PHE A 101 6.95 -17.37 -8.87
CA PHE A 101 6.70 -18.81 -9.03
C PHE A 101 5.26 -19.18 -8.69
N GLU A 102 4.70 -18.63 -7.62
CA GLU A 102 3.28 -18.84 -7.24
C GLU A 102 2.35 -18.31 -8.34
N ALA A 103 2.66 -17.10 -8.85
CA ALA A 103 1.86 -16.48 -9.91
C ALA A 103 1.85 -17.33 -11.18
N LEU A 104 3.00 -17.75 -11.65
CA LEU A 104 3.11 -18.59 -12.84
C LEU A 104 2.41 -19.95 -12.65
N ARG A 105 2.56 -20.61 -11.49
CA ARG A 105 1.89 -21.88 -11.21
C ARG A 105 0.37 -21.74 -11.23
N LYS A 106 -0.19 -20.66 -10.63
CA LYS A 106 -1.63 -20.44 -10.53
C LYS A 106 -2.27 -19.95 -11.84
N LEU A 107 -1.51 -19.26 -12.69
CA LEU A 107 -1.96 -18.86 -14.02
C LEU A 107 -2.06 -20.04 -15.00
N GLY A 108 -1.36 -21.15 -14.72
CA GLY A 108 -1.27 -22.30 -15.60
C GLY A 108 -0.19 -22.15 -16.69
N ILE A 109 0.15 -23.26 -17.33
CA ILE A 109 1.34 -23.35 -18.21
C ILE A 109 1.23 -22.43 -19.44
N ILE A 110 0.07 -22.39 -20.09
CA ILE A 110 -0.14 -21.59 -21.31
C ILE A 110 -0.03 -20.11 -20.99
N GLU A 111 -0.79 -19.62 -19.98
CA GLU A 111 -0.78 -18.22 -19.60
C GLU A 111 0.61 -17.78 -19.12
N SER A 112 1.29 -18.65 -18.37
CA SER A 112 2.64 -18.39 -17.90
C SER A 112 3.65 -18.28 -19.05
N GLY A 113 3.55 -19.15 -20.05
CA GLY A 113 4.37 -19.07 -21.26
C GLY A 113 4.17 -17.77 -22.01
N LEU A 114 2.90 -17.34 -22.17
CA LEU A 114 2.56 -16.06 -22.79
C LEU A 114 3.05 -14.85 -21.98
N CYS A 115 3.03 -14.93 -20.64
CA CYS A 115 3.59 -13.89 -19.76
C CYS A 115 5.11 -13.78 -19.95
N VAL A 116 5.82 -14.91 -19.99
CA VAL A 116 7.28 -14.95 -20.21
C VAL A 116 7.63 -14.38 -21.59
N LEU A 117 6.93 -14.79 -22.65
CA LEU A 117 7.16 -14.24 -24.00
C LEU A 117 6.90 -12.73 -24.06
N SER A 118 5.82 -12.26 -23.41
CA SER A 118 5.50 -10.83 -23.33
C SER A 118 6.58 -10.06 -22.57
N TYR A 119 7.15 -10.64 -21.51
CA TYR A 119 8.26 -10.05 -20.75
C TYR A 119 9.54 -9.96 -21.61
N LEU A 120 9.91 -11.06 -22.29
CA LEU A 120 11.07 -11.07 -23.17
C LEU A 120 10.94 -10.05 -24.30
N LYS A 121 9.75 -9.96 -24.93
CA LYS A 121 9.46 -8.94 -25.93
C LYS A 121 9.68 -7.52 -25.37
N ALA A 122 9.20 -7.23 -24.15
CA ALA A 122 9.37 -5.92 -23.53
C ALA A 122 10.85 -5.61 -23.19
N LYS A 123 11.67 -6.65 -22.91
CA LYS A 123 13.12 -6.48 -22.69
C LYS A 123 13.90 -6.24 -23.96
N VAL A 124 13.51 -6.88 -25.07
CA VAL A 124 14.17 -6.71 -26.38
C VAL A 124 13.74 -5.39 -27.04
N PHE A 125 12.46 -5.03 -26.89
CA PHE A 125 11.87 -3.82 -27.49
C PHE A 125 11.22 -2.95 -26.39
N PRO A 126 12.01 -2.36 -25.49
CA PRO A 126 11.46 -1.50 -24.45
C PRO A 126 10.95 -0.17 -25.03
N VAL A 127 9.91 0.37 -24.43
CA VAL A 127 9.50 1.76 -24.70
C VAL A 127 10.60 2.67 -24.16
N LYS A 128 11.22 3.45 -25.06
CA LYS A 128 12.24 4.44 -24.69
C LYS A 128 11.57 5.62 -24.00
N ASN A 129 12.10 6.02 -22.84
CA ASN A 129 11.57 7.14 -22.03
C ASN A 129 10.06 6.99 -21.72
N PRO A 130 9.67 5.98 -20.93
CA PRO A 130 8.27 5.77 -20.58
C PRO A 130 7.72 7.01 -19.86
N THR A 131 6.59 7.52 -20.32
CA THR A 131 5.95 8.74 -19.81
C THR A 131 4.82 8.43 -18.83
N ASN A 132 4.25 7.25 -18.95
CA ASN A 132 3.09 6.85 -18.16
C ASN A 132 3.29 5.50 -17.45
N PHE A 133 2.37 5.20 -16.52
CA PHE A 133 2.38 4.00 -15.70
C PHE A 133 2.34 2.72 -16.55
N GLU A 134 1.53 2.68 -17.60
CA GLU A 134 1.39 1.50 -18.45
C GLU A 134 2.71 1.15 -19.15
N GLU A 135 3.36 2.13 -19.75
CA GLU A 135 4.64 1.95 -20.44
C GLU A 135 5.73 1.51 -19.47
N TRP A 136 5.81 2.17 -18.31
CA TRP A 136 6.81 1.86 -17.30
C TRP A 136 6.65 0.44 -16.76
N VAL A 137 5.43 0.05 -16.36
CA VAL A 137 5.17 -1.29 -15.83
C VAL A 137 5.34 -2.37 -16.92
N THR A 138 4.94 -2.06 -18.16
CA THR A 138 5.14 -2.98 -19.30
C THR A 138 6.63 -3.27 -19.52
N ASN A 139 7.50 -2.27 -19.44
CA ASN A 139 8.95 -2.46 -19.53
C ASN A 139 9.52 -3.34 -18.41
N GLN A 140 8.91 -3.31 -17.21
CA GLN A 140 9.40 -4.09 -16.06
C GLN A 140 8.87 -5.53 -16.05
N PHE A 141 7.63 -5.75 -16.46
CA PHE A 141 6.92 -7.02 -16.25
C PHE A 141 6.33 -7.65 -17.53
N GLY A 142 6.34 -6.93 -18.64
CA GLY A 142 5.66 -7.30 -19.86
C GLY A 142 4.18 -6.91 -19.87
N LYS A 143 3.64 -6.64 -21.06
CA LYS A 143 2.26 -6.17 -21.26
C LYS A 143 1.20 -7.16 -20.71
N ARG A 144 1.49 -8.46 -20.75
CA ARG A 144 0.52 -9.47 -20.31
C ARG A 144 0.35 -9.45 -18.79
N LEU A 145 1.44 -9.44 -18.02
CA LEU A 145 1.39 -9.31 -16.55
C LEU A 145 0.83 -7.95 -16.12
N PHE A 146 1.14 -6.87 -16.85
CA PHE A 146 0.52 -5.58 -16.65
C PHE A 146 -1.01 -5.68 -16.72
N ASN A 147 -1.56 -6.26 -17.77
CA ASN A 147 -3.00 -6.39 -17.96
C ASN A 147 -3.67 -7.25 -16.86
N ILE A 148 -3.02 -8.31 -16.41
CA ILE A 148 -3.55 -9.24 -15.41
C ILE A 148 -3.57 -8.62 -14.01
N PHE A 149 -2.46 -8.04 -13.55
CA PHE A 149 -2.28 -7.69 -12.14
C PHE A 149 -2.28 -6.20 -11.85
N PHE A 150 -1.99 -5.35 -12.83
CA PHE A 150 -1.80 -3.92 -12.58
C PHE A 150 -2.93 -3.06 -13.14
N LYS A 151 -3.32 -3.28 -14.39
CA LYS A 151 -4.24 -2.40 -15.11
C LYS A 151 -5.56 -2.22 -14.36
N THR A 152 -6.34 -3.27 -14.24
CA THR A 152 -7.70 -3.22 -13.66
C THR A 152 -7.69 -2.70 -12.23
N TYR A 153 -6.73 -3.13 -11.42
CA TYR A 153 -6.60 -2.66 -10.04
C TYR A 153 -6.27 -1.16 -9.98
N THR A 154 -5.29 -0.73 -10.76
CA THR A 154 -4.83 0.67 -10.75
C THR A 154 -5.93 1.61 -11.25
N GLU A 155 -6.56 1.28 -12.38
CA GLU A 155 -7.66 2.07 -12.94
C GLU A 155 -8.86 2.13 -11.99
N LYS A 156 -9.20 1.03 -11.32
CA LYS A 156 -10.27 1.02 -10.32
C LYS A 156 -9.96 1.90 -9.10
N VAL A 157 -8.74 1.90 -8.61
CA VAL A 157 -8.33 2.67 -7.41
C VAL A 157 -8.22 4.14 -7.71
N TRP A 158 -7.70 4.51 -8.89
CA TRP A 158 -7.42 5.90 -9.23
C TRP A 158 -8.53 6.57 -10.05
N GLY A 159 -9.45 5.79 -10.61
CA GLY A 159 -10.56 6.30 -11.42
C GLY A 159 -10.14 6.88 -12.77
N ILE A 160 -8.87 6.68 -13.18
CA ILE A 160 -8.32 7.16 -14.46
C ILE A 160 -7.56 6.04 -15.16
N PRO A 161 -7.44 6.07 -16.51
CA PRO A 161 -6.67 5.09 -17.28
C PRO A 161 -5.19 5.08 -16.92
N CYS A 162 -4.54 3.91 -17.00
CA CYS A 162 -3.13 3.76 -16.67
C CYS A 162 -2.18 4.58 -17.55
N ASN A 163 -2.58 4.93 -18.75
CA ASN A 163 -1.80 5.79 -19.67
C ASN A 163 -1.87 7.28 -19.29
N GLU A 164 -2.75 7.69 -18.39
CA GLU A 164 -2.84 9.04 -17.84
C GLU A 164 -2.09 9.20 -16.51
N ILE A 165 -1.66 8.10 -15.89
CA ILE A 165 -0.88 8.12 -14.65
C ILE A 165 0.61 8.26 -14.98
N SER A 166 1.32 9.16 -14.31
CA SER A 166 2.75 9.40 -14.53
C SER A 166 3.61 8.16 -14.28
N ALA A 167 4.64 7.96 -15.12
CA ALA A 167 5.66 6.93 -14.95
C ALA A 167 6.45 7.11 -13.64
N ASP A 168 6.70 8.35 -13.21
CA ASP A 168 7.41 8.65 -11.97
C ASP A 168 6.67 8.12 -10.74
N TRP A 169 5.35 8.19 -10.75
CA TRP A 169 4.53 7.61 -9.70
C TRP A 169 4.70 6.09 -9.61
N ALA A 170 4.73 5.40 -10.77
CA ALA A 170 5.00 3.97 -10.85
C ALA A 170 6.39 3.63 -10.31
N ALA A 171 7.41 4.38 -10.74
CA ALA A 171 8.79 4.17 -10.34
C ALA A 171 8.98 4.32 -8.82
N GLN A 172 8.31 5.27 -8.18
CA GLN A 172 8.38 5.47 -6.73
C GLN A 172 7.72 4.34 -5.94
N ARG A 173 6.63 3.78 -6.43
CA ARG A 173 5.81 2.77 -5.74
C ARG A 173 6.26 1.34 -5.97
N ILE A 174 6.79 1.06 -7.17
CA ILE A 174 7.17 -0.28 -7.62
C ILE A 174 8.72 -0.42 -7.67
N LYS A 175 9.43 0.59 -7.17
CA LYS A 175 10.91 0.62 -7.17
C LYS A 175 11.49 -0.62 -6.49
N GLY A 176 12.43 -1.30 -7.17
CA GLY A 176 13.10 -2.49 -6.65
C GLY A 176 12.38 -3.81 -6.94
N LEU A 177 11.20 -3.79 -7.56
CA LEU A 177 10.54 -4.99 -8.07
C LEU A 177 10.84 -5.13 -9.57
N SER A 178 11.67 -6.08 -9.95
CA SER A 178 11.80 -6.53 -11.35
C SER A 178 11.52 -8.03 -11.42
N LEU A 179 10.90 -8.47 -12.50
CA LEU A 179 10.57 -9.88 -12.67
C LEU A 179 11.85 -10.75 -12.72
N SER A 180 12.92 -10.26 -13.34
CA SER A 180 14.22 -10.94 -13.37
C SER A 180 14.81 -11.10 -11.97
N SER A 181 14.80 -10.05 -11.14
CA SER A 181 15.26 -10.12 -9.75
C SER A 181 14.39 -11.05 -8.91
N ALA A 182 13.07 -11.04 -9.12
CA ALA A 182 12.16 -11.92 -8.41
C ALA A 182 12.38 -13.41 -8.79
N ILE A 183 12.54 -13.71 -10.09
CA ILE A 183 12.84 -15.05 -10.57
C ILE A 183 14.22 -15.52 -10.08
N PHE A 184 15.25 -14.68 -10.20
CA PHE A 184 16.61 -14.98 -9.73
C PHE A 184 16.64 -15.28 -8.22
N ASN A 185 15.97 -14.44 -7.40
CA ASN A 185 15.88 -14.65 -5.97
C ASN A 185 15.10 -15.92 -5.61
N ALA A 186 14.03 -16.24 -6.34
CA ALA A 186 13.26 -17.46 -6.13
C ALA A 186 14.05 -18.74 -6.45
N LEU A 187 14.89 -18.70 -7.50
CA LEU A 187 15.69 -19.85 -7.93
C LEU A 187 16.99 -20.01 -7.12
N PHE A 188 17.66 -18.92 -6.75
CA PHE A 188 19.02 -18.95 -6.21
C PHE A 188 19.16 -18.47 -4.76
N LYS A 189 18.14 -17.84 -4.16
CA LYS A 189 18.18 -17.33 -2.78
C LYS A 189 16.85 -17.53 -2.03
N PRO A 190 16.50 -18.78 -1.65
CA PRO A 190 15.19 -19.06 -1.07
C PRO A 190 14.92 -18.47 0.32
N ASN A 191 15.93 -17.93 1.04
CA ASN A 191 15.76 -17.48 2.42
C ASN A 191 16.68 -16.30 2.80
N LYS A 192 16.25 -15.06 2.51
CA LYS A 192 16.74 -13.90 3.27
C LYS A 192 15.58 -13.08 3.79
N LYS A 193 15.33 -13.12 5.11
CA LYS A 193 14.48 -12.15 5.82
C LYS A 193 15.11 -10.77 5.65
N ALA A 194 14.36 -9.80 5.16
CA ALA A 194 14.80 -8.41 5.09
C ALA A 194 14.89 -7.84 6.50
N THR A 195 16.11 -7.68 7.03
CA THR A 195 16.39 -7.21 8.39
C THR A 195 16.75 -5.72 8.47
N ASP A 196 16.69 -4.98 7.37
CA ASP A 196 17.10 -3.57 7.33
C ASP A 196 15.85 -2.68 7.13
N LYS A 197 15.29 -2.14 8.24
CA LYS A 197 14.06 -1.34 8.26
C LYS A 197 14.13 -0.12 7.32
N ASP A 198 15.29 0.45 7.09
CA ASP A 198 15.46 1.65 6.27
C ASP A 198 15.41 1.41 4.75
N LYS A 199 15.58 0.17 4.32
CA LYS A 199 15.54 -0.25 2.92
C LYS A 199 14.23 -0.94 2.51
N VAL A 200 13.31 -1.17 3.45
CA VAL A 200 12.05 -1.87 3.17
C VAL A 200 11.10 -0.94 2.43
N ILE A 201 10.75 -1.31 1.21
CA ILE A 201 9.68 -0.65 0.47
C ILE A 201 8.38 -0.90 1.23
N LYS A 202 7.53 0.12 1.41
CA LYS A 202 6.23 0.03 2.12
C LYS A 202 5.37 -1.19 1.75
N THR A 203 5.52 -1.69 0.54
CA THR A 203 4.81 -2.87 0.03
C THR A 203 5.38 -4.21 0.49
N LEU A 204 6.55 -4.23 1.14
CA LEU A 204 7.28 -5.44 1.57
C LEU A 204 7.27 -5.64 3.10
N ILE A 205 6.43 -4.90 3.82
CA ILE A 205 6.32 -5.03 5.27
C ILE A 205 5.56 -6.31 5.62
N ASP A 206 6.12 -7.10 6.54
CA ASP A 206 5.58 -8.41 6.92
C ASP A 206 4.52 -8.33 8.03
N SER A 207 4.49 -7.26 8.81
CA SER A 207 3.50 -7.02 9.86
C SER A 207 2.98 -5.60 9.85
N PHE A 208 1.77 -5.42 10.35
CA PHE A 208 1.13 -4.13 10.57
C PHE A 208 0.71 -3.98 12.01
N ARG A 209 0.60 -2.73 12.46
CA ARG A 209 0.03 -2.40 13.76
C ARG A 209 -1.40 -1.89 13.57
N TYR A 210 -2.29 -2.38 14.43
CA TYR A 210 -3.70 -2.00 14.48
C TYR A 210 -4.11 -1.70 15.91
N PRO A 211 -5.00 -0.73 16.16
CA PRO A 211 -5.73 -0.63 17.42
C PRO A 211 -6.58 -1.90 17.65
N LYS A 212 -6.78 -2.22 18.91
CA LYS A 212 -7.63 -3.35 19.34
C LYS A 212 -9.10 -3.07 19.05
#